data_fc80ecf76453fa03e4b9671d94c1274e
#
_entry.id   fc80ecf76453fa03e4b9671d94c1274e
#
_cell.length_a   1.000
_cell.length_b   1.000
_cell.length_c   1.000
_cell.angle_alpha   90.00
_cell.angle_beta   90.00
_cell.angle_gamma   90.00
#
_symmetry.space_group_name_H-M   'P 1'
#
loop_
_entity.id
_entity.type
_entity.pdbx_description
1 polymer ?
#
loop_
_entity_poly.entity_id
_entity_poly.type
_entity_poly.pdbx_seq_one_letter_code
_entity_poly.pdbx_strand_id
1 'polypeptide(L)'
;MRALKVAVPAGARLSAGVLDPGSGRSAVYGDGSFDTASVVKVGILAALLLGAQDAGRELTGAERERAARMIGRSDNDCATELWHGIGGAPGLDAAHRRLGLTATVGGTNGYWGLTRTTARDQLTLLRHVFAPSPVLTTASRACLAALMASVVPDQRWGVSAVGPGALKNGWFPRDATGRWVVHSVGRASGADGDRLLAVLTEGTSSRAEGIALVESAARAAVRAFAGDA
;
A
#
# COMPACT_ATOMS: atom_id res chain seq x y z
N MET A 1 -18.68 -3.88 -13.84
CA MET A 1 -17.42 -4.20 -13.11
C MET A 1 -17.21 -5.71 -13.17
N ARG A 2 -16.02 -6.15 -13.61
CA ARG A 2 -15.72 -7.60 -13.61
C ARG A 2 -15.53 -8.07 -12.17
N ALA A 3 -16.14 -9.19 -11.82
CA ALA A 3 -15.99 -9.82 -10.52
C ALA A 3 -14.76 -10.75 -10.54
N LEU A 4 -13.94 -10.71 -9.48
CA LEU A 4 -12.92 -11.73 -9.27
C LEU A 4 -13.59 -13.07 -8.88
N LYS A 5 -13.08 -14.16 -9.43
CA LYS A 5 -13.46 -15.52 -8.99
C LYS A 5 -12.72 -15.86 -7.69
N VAL A 6 -13.17 -15.27 -6.60
CA VAL A 6 -12.64 -15.46 -5.23
C VAL A 6 -13.81 -15.65 -4.28
N ALA A 7 -13.74 -16.66 -3.43
CA ALA A 7 -14.69 -16.83 -2.34
C ALA A 7 -14.40 -15.76 -1.27
N VAL A 8 -15.30 -14.81 -1.13
CA VAL A 8 -15.24 -13.78 -0.08
C VAL A 8 -16.08 -14.27 1.10
N PRO A 9 -15.50 -14.40 2.31
CA PRO A 9 -16.25 -14.82 3.50
C PRO A 9 -17.45 -13.92 3.78
N ALA A 10 -18.49 -14.49 4.38
CA ALA A 10 -19.70 -13.73 4.74
C ALA A 10 -19.36 -12.54 5.65
N GLY A 11 -19.84 -11.36 5.29
CA GLY A 11 -19.57 -10.10 5.98
C GLY A 11 -18.19 -9.49 5.71
N ALA A 12 -17.35 -10.14 4.91
CA ALA A 12 -16.10 -9.54 4.45
C ALA A 12 -16.31 -8.72 3.16
N ARG A 13 -15.45 -7.71 2.96
CA ARG A 13 -15.36 -6.90 1.74
C ARG A 13 -13.96 -7.00 1.15
N LEU A 14 -13.88 -6.89 -0.17
CA LEU A 14 -12.65 -7.00 -0.94
C LEU A 14 -12.64 -5.95 -2.06
N SER A 15 -11.52 -5.25 -2.21
CA SER A 15 -11.16 -4.55 -3.46
C SER A 15 -9.74 -4.92 -3.84
N ALA A 16 -9.53 -5.24 -5.12
CA ALA A 16 -8.22 -5.62 -5.63
C ALA A 16 -7.90 -4.86 -6.92
N GLY A 17 -6.74 -4.25 -6.96
CA GLY A 17 -6.21 -3.57 -8.13
C GLY A 17 -4.96 -4.24 -8.66
N VAL A 18 -4.79 -4.27 -9.99
CA VAL A 18 -3.59 -4.70 -10.68
C VAL A 18 -3.23 -3.70 -11.76
N LEU A 19 -1.93 -3.42 -11.91
CA LEU A 19 -1.39 -2.52 -12.92
C LEU A 19 -0.10 -3.10 -13.48
N ASP A 20 0.04 -3.07 -14.79
CA ASP A 20 1.27 -3.35 -15.51
C ASP A 20 2.07 -2.04 -15.66
N PRO A 21 3.21 -1.89 -14.99
CA PRO A 21 3.98 -0.65 -15.05
C PRO A 21 4.62 -0.38 -16.42
N GLY A 22 4.79 -1.40 -17.27
CA GLY A 22 5.36 -1.26 -18.60
C GLY A 22 4.38 -0.68 -19.61
N SER A 23 3.14 -1.21 -19.63
CA SER A 23 2.09 -0.73 -20.55
C SER A 23 1.21 0.37 -19.95
N GLY A 24 1.20 0.55 -18.64
CA GLY A 24 0.29 1.43 -17.92
C GLY A 24 -1.15 0.90 -17.81
N ARG A 25 -1.44 -0.29 -18.38
CA ARG A 25 -2.75 -0.93 -18.30
C ARG A 25 -3.06 -1.32 -16.86
N SER A 26 -4.31 -1.09 -16.42
CA SER A 26 -4.74 -1.41 -15.07
C SER A 26 -6.17 -1.90 -15.02
N ALA A 27 -6.48 -2.68 -13.99
CA ALA A 27 -7.84 -3.09 -13.65
C ALA A 27 -8.06 -3.01 -12.15
N VAL A 28 -9.30 -2.68 -11.75
CA VAL A 28 -9.74 -2.70 -10.35
C VAL A 28 -11.01 -3.53 -10.25
N TYR A 29 -11.03 -4.44 -9.32
CA TYR A 29 -12.12 -5.36 -9.01
C TYR A 29 -12.65 -5.05 -7.62
N GLY A 30 -13.97 -4.95 -7.48
CA GLY A 30 -14.60 -4.44 -6.27
C GLY A 30 -14.40 -2.92 -6.13
N ASP A 31 -15.12 -2.34 -5.20
CA ASP A 31 -15.12 -0.91 -4.91
C ASP A 31 -15.01 -0.67 -3.40
N GLY A 32 -15.12 0.60 -3.05
CA GLY A 32 -15.17 1.04 -1.66
C GLY A 32 -13.85 1.58 -1.15
N SER A 33 -14.00 2.24 -0.02
CA SER A 33 -12.92 2.83 0.75
C SER A 33 -12.67 1.97 1.99
N PHE A 34 -11.39 1.82 2.34
CA PHE A 34 -10.90 0.97 3.45
C PHE A 34 -9.98 1.78 4.35
N ASP A 35 -9.97 1.48 5.65
CA ASP A 35 -8.95 2.00 6.55
C ASP A 35 -7.61 1.35 6.22
N THR A 36 -6.57 2.15 6.06
CA THR A 36 -5.30 1.67 5.49
C THR A 36 -4.53 0.68 6.37
N ALA A 37 -4.75 0.67 7.68
CA ALA A 37 -3.77 0.05 8.57
C ALA A 37 -2.34 0.53 8.23
N SER A 38 -1.35 -0.36 8.28
CA SER A 38 0.05 -0.02 8.03
C SER A 38 0.42 0.18 6.55
N VAL A 39 -0.48 0.00 5.58
CA VAL A 39 -0.12 0.35 4.19
C VAL A 39 0.02 1.86 3.99
N VAL A 40 -0.59 2.70 4.84
CA VAL A 40 -0.37 4.16 4.84
C VAL A 40 1.09 4.55 5.00
N LYS A 41 1.92 3.71 5.61
CA LYS A 41 3.34 3.99 5.85
C LYS A 41 4.11 4.25 4.55
N VAL A 42 3.67 3.68 3.44
CA VAL A 42 4.20 4.02 2.10
C VAL A 42 3.89 5.48 1.75
N GLY A 43 2.67 5.93 2.03
CA GLY A 43 2.25 7.34 1.86
C GLY A 43 3.00 8.29 2.79
N ILE A 44 3.20 7.92 4.06
CA ILE A 44 3.99 8.72 5.02
C ILE A 44 5.44 8.88 4.52
N LEU A 45 6.06 7.81 4.06
CA LEU A 45 7.42 7.89 3.50
C LEU A 45 7.46 8.72 2.22
N ALA A 46 6.47 8.57 1.33
CA ALA A 46 6.38 9.41 0.13
C ALA A 46 6.25 10.90 0.48
N ALA A 47 5.42 11.24 1.48
CA ALA A 47 5.26 12.61 1.97
C ALA A 47 6.56 13.17 2.56
N LEU A 48 7.27 12.38 3.36
CA LEU A 48 8.57 12.75 3.91
C LEU A 48 9.60 13.04 2.81
N LEU A 49 9.68 12.18 1.81
CA LEU A 49 10.58 12.33 0.67
C LEU A 49 10.23 13.55 -0.18
N LEU A 50 8.93 13.83 -0.39
CA LEU A 50 8.48 15.04 -1.08
C LEU A 50 8.89 16.30 -0.32
N GLY A 51 8.73 16.34 0.99
CA GLY A 51 9.17 17.47 1.82
C GLY A 51 10.69 17.67 1.76
N ALA A 52 11.47 16.59 1.75
CA ALA A 52 12.92 16.67 1.57
C ALA A 52 13.30 17.21 0.17
N GLN A 53 12.64 16.72 -0.89
CA GLN A 53 12.82 17.23 -2.26
C GLN A 53 12.53 18.74 -2.36
N ASP A 54 11.41 19.20 -1.78
CA ASP A 54 11.02 20.61 -1.80
C ASP A 54 12.02 21.50 -1.07
N ALA A 55 12.66 20.97 -0.03
CA ALA A 55 13.72 21.63 0.72
C ALA A 55 15.11 21.50 0.07
N GLY A 56 15.23 20.85 -1.08
CA GLY A 56 16.51 20.64 -1.76
C GLY A 56 17.51 19.81 -0.95
N ARG A 57 17.04 18.91 -0.08
CA ARG A 57 17.87 18.11 0.82
C ARG A 57 17.59 16.60 0.71
N GLU A 58 18.52 15.82 1.20
CA GLU A 58 18.27 14.41 1.47
C GLU A 58 17.59 14.20 2.83
N LEU A 59 17.11 12.98 3.08
CA LEU A 59 16.71 12.57 4.42
C LEU A 59 17.91 12.62 5.38
N THR A 60 17.70 13.09 6.59
CA THR A 60 18.68 13.00 7.67
C THR A 60 18.95 11.55 8.05
N GLY A 61 20.04 11.28 8.80
CA GLY A 61 20.33 9.94 9.32
C GLY A 61 19.16 9.38 10.16
N ALA A 62 18.60 10.21 11.03
CA ALA A 62 17.48 9.84 11.88
C ALA A 62 16.18 9.56 11.08
N GLU A 63 15.89 10.35 10.04
CA GLU A 63 14.74 10.09 9.15
C GLU A 63 14.92 8.78 8.37
N ARG A 64 16.13 8.50 7.87
CA ARG A 64 16.42 7.23 7.18
C ARG A 64 16.27 6.02 8.09
N GLU A 65 16.78 6.08 9.32
CA GLU A 65 16.66 5.00 10.29
C GLU A 65 15.19 4.71 10.63
N ARG A 66 14.42 5.77 10.96
CA ARG A 66 12.98 5.63 11.25
C ARG A 66 12.21 5.08 10.05
N ALA A 67 12.49 5.57 8.84
CA ALA A 67 11.85 5.08 7.62
C ALA A 67 12.14 3.59 7.38
N ALA A 68 13.37 3.14 7.62
CA ALA A 68 13.76 1.74 7.49
C ALA A 68 13.01 0.85 8.49
N ARG A 69 12.90 1.26 9.76
CA ARG A 69 12.12 0.53 10.78
C ARG A 69 10.61 0.56 10.47
N MET A 70 10.08 1.73 10.10
CA MET A 70 8.67 1.91 9.76
C MET A 70 8.23 1.00 8.60
N ILE A 71 9.01 0.92 7.54
CA ILE A 71 8.65 0.11 6.36
C ILE A 71 9.04 -1.36 6.60
N GLY A 72 10.29 -1.63 6.98
CA GLY A 72 10.85 -2.97 7.06
C GLY A 72 10.22 -3.85 8.15
N ARG A 73 9.95 -3.28 9.32
CA ARG A 73 9.36 -3.98 10.48
C ARG A 73 7.94 -3.54 10.83
N SER A 74 7.40 -2.59 10.07
CA SER A 74 6.11 -1.97 10.36
C SER A 74 6.06 -1.29 11.74
N ASP A 75 7.17 -0.71 12.22
CA ASP A 75 7.31 -0.05 13.50
C ASP A 75 6.30 1.13 13.59
N ASN A 76 5.47 1.11 14.64
CA ASN A 76 4.40 2.09 14.82
C ASN A 76 4.91 3.40 15.44
N ASP A 77 5.90 3.32 16.33
CA ASP A 77 6.47 4.51 16.98
C ASP A 77 7.20 5.37 15.93
N CYS A 78 8.02 4.71 15.10
CA CYS A 78 8.65 5.38 13.97
C CYS A 78 7.62 5.96 12.97
N ALA A 79 6.50 5.28 12.74
CA ALA A 79 5.44 5.80 11.88
C ALA A 79 4.80 7.06 12.48
N THR A 80 4.54 7.04 13.80
CA THR A 80 3.95 8.19 14.52
C THR A 80 4.89 9.40 14.50
N GLU A 81 6.17 9.20 14.78
CA GLU A 81 7.16 10.29 14.73
C GLU A 81 7.26 10.90 13.33
N LEU A 82 7.39 10.08 12.28
CA LEU A 82 7.47 10.56 10.91
C LEU A 82 6.16 11.21 10.45
N TRP A 83 5.01 10.67 10.86
CA TRP A 83 3.70 11.26 10.57
C TRP A 83 3.56 12.66 11.20
N HIS A 84 4.01 12.84 12.46
CA HIS A 84 4.09 14.17 13.05
C HIS A 84 5.05 15.08 12.28
N GLY A 85 6.21 14.55 11.89
CA GLY A 85 7.23 15.30 11.14
C GLY A 85 6.76 15.82 9.78
N ILE A 86 5.84 15.14 9.12
CA ILE A 86 5.23 15.61 7.86
C ILE A 86 4.03 16.55 8.06
N GLY A 87 3.66 16.89 9.29
CA GLY A 87 2.52 17.75 9.61
C GLY A 87 1.20 17.01 9.81
N GLY A 88 1.24 15.74 10.20
CA GLY A 88 0.08 14.93 10.51
C GLY A 88 -0.83 14.67 9.31
N ALA A 89 -2.15 14.56 9.55
CA ALA A 89 -3.13 14.33 8.48
C ALA A 89 -3.12 15.43 7.41
N PRO A 90 -3.05 16.74 7.73
CA PRO A 90 -2.97 17.79 6.70
C PRO A 90 -1.75 17.65 5.78
N GLY A 91 -0.58 17.31 6.33
CA GLY A 91 0.64 17.12 5.55
C GLY A 91 0.56 15.87 4.68
N LEU A 92 0.03 14.78 5.21
CA LEU A 92 -0.23 13.56 4.45
C LEU A 92 -1.21 13.82 3.30
N ASP A 93 -2.32 14.53 3.54
CA ASP A 93 -3.31 14.87 2.53
C ASP A 93 -2.74 15.81 1.45
N ALA A 94 -1.86 16.73 1.82
CA ALA A 94 -1.15 17.57 0.85
C ALA A 94 -0.28 16.71 -0.09
N ALA A 95 0.45 15.74 0.44
CA ALA A 95 1.23 14.80 -0.34
C ALA A 95 0.33 13.91 -1.22
N HIS A 96 -0.78 13.39 -0.69
CA HIS A 96 -1.76 12.60 -1.43
C HIS A 96 -2.31 13.36 -2.65
N ARG A 97 -2.69 14.64 -2.47
CA ARG A 97 -3.14 15.49 -3.60
C ARG A 97 -2.07 15.65 -4.67
N ARG A 98 -0.80 15.87 -4.28
CA ARG A 98 0.32 15.98 -5.23
C ARG A 98 0.55 14.68 -6.01
N LEU A 99 0.33 13.55 -5.36
CA LEU A 99 0.44 12.20 -5.94
C LEU A 99 -0.83 11.76 -6.69
N GLY A 100 -1.88 12.59 -6.74
CA GLY A 100 -3.12 12.26 -7.44
C GLY A 100 -3.97 11.18 -6.76
N LEU A 101 -3.83 10.99 -5.44
CA LEU A 101 -4.67 10.08 -4.66
C LEU A 101 -5.95 10.82 -4.24
N THR A 102 -6.94 10.82 -5.12
CA THR A 102 -8.13 11.68 -4.99
C THR A 102 -9.19 11.17 -4.03
N ALA A 103 -9.14 9.90 -3.67
CA ALA A 103 -10.07 9.23 -2.77
C ALA A 103 -9.38 8.74 -1.46
N THR A 104 -8.17 9.27 -1.18
CA THR A 104 -7.42 8.95 0.03
C THR A 104 -7.45 10.16 0.97
N VAL A 105 -7.92 9.95 2.21
CA VAL A 105 -8.12 10.99 3.23
C VAL A 105 -7.45 10.58 4.52
N GLY A 106 -6.59 11.44 5.05
CA GLY A 106 -5.83 11.20 6.28
C GLY A 106 -6.69 10.93 7.49
N GLY A 107 -6.28 9.98 8.31
CA GLY A 107 -6.94 9.66 9.57
C GLY A 107 -6.85 10.82 10.56
N THR A 108 -7.94 11.06 11.30
CA THR A 108 -8.04 12.14 12.30
C THR A 108 -7.50 11.69 13.67
N ASN A 109 -7.34 12.65 14.59
CA ASN A 109 -7.01 12.43 16.01
C ASN A 109 -5.73 11.56 16.24
N GLY A 110 -4.73 11.70 15.38
CA GLY A 110 -3.49 10.94 15.51
C GLY A 110 -3.54 9.49 14.98
N TYR A 111 -4.70 9.03 14.55
CA TYR A 111 -4.91 7.66 14.06
C TYR A 111 -4.55 7.53 12.58
N TRP A 112 -3.27 7.63 12.22
CA TRP A 112 -2.81 7.50 10.83
C TRP A 112 -3.25 6.17 10.17
N GLY A 113 -3.37 5.08 10.94
CA GLY A 113 -3.86 3.78 10.43
C GLY A 113 -5.32 3.76 10.00
N LEU A 114 -6.12 4.77 10.41
CA LEU A 114 -7.49 4.99 9.98
C LEU A 114 -7.60 5.95 8.77
N THR A 115 -6.49 6.26 8.11
CA THR A 115 -6.51 6.89 6.78
C THR A 115 -7.37 6.06 5.85
N ARG A 116 -8.32 6.71 5.15
CA ARG A 116 -9.22 6.03 4.20
C ARG A 116 -8.60 6.03 2.82
N THR A 117 -8.64 4.89 2.13
CA THR A 117 -8.06 4.74 0.78
C THR A 117 -8.86 3.77 -0.09
N THR A 118 -8.53 3.73 -1.37
CA THR A 118 -9.08 2.79 -2.36
C THR A 118 -7.96 1.98 -3.02
N ALA A 119 -8.29 0.82 -3.61
CA ALA A 119 -7.32 0.04 -4.37
C ALA A 119 -6.76 0.85 -5.57
N ARG A 120 -7.57 1.71 -6.18
CA ARG A 120 -7.15 2.61 -7.27
C ARG A 120 -6.07 3.58 -6.81
N ASP A 121 -6.28 4.26 -5.68
CA ASP A 121 -5.31 5.22 -5.15
C ASP A 121 -4.02 4.53 -4.73
N GLN A 122 -4.11 3.32 -4.15
CA GLN A 122 -2.92 2.54 -3.83
C GLN A 122 -2.14 2.14 -5.08
N LEU A 123 -2.80 1.78 -6.20
CA LEU A 123 -2.12 1.57 -7.48
C LEU A 123 -1.47 2.85 -8.00
N THR A 124 -2.12 4.01 -7.86
CA THR A 124 -1.56 5.32 -8.22
C THR A 124 -0.29 5.60 -7.42
N LEU A 125 -0.30 5.38 -6.11
CA LEU A 125 0.88 5.52 -5.26
C LEU A 125 2.01 4.57 -5.70
N LEU A 126 1.71 3.29 -5.90
CA LEU A 126 2.68 2.29 -6.35
C LEU A 126 3.27 2.63 -7.71
N ARG A 127 2.47 3.18 -8.64
CA ARG A 127 2.97 3.66 -9.92
C ARG A 127 4.02 4.75 -9.75
N HIS A 128 3.81 5.71 -8.84
CA HIS A 128 4.83 6.71 -8.52
C HIS A 128 6.10 6.11 -7.94
N VAL A 129 6.03 4.98 -7.23
CA VAL A 129 7.20 4.29 -6.67
C VAL A 129 7.95 3.48 -7.73
N PHE A 130 7.24 2.70 -8.55
CA PHE A 130 7.84 1.64 -9.38
C PHE A 130 7.88 1.96 -10.88
N ALA A 131 7.29 3.08 -11.33
CA ALA A 131 7.36 3.55 -12.71
C ALA A 131 7.87 5.01 -12.75
N PRO A 132 8.27 5.56 -13.91
CA PRO A 132 8.63 6.97 -14.02
C PRO A 132 7.56 7.88 -13.41
N SER A 133 7.99 8.84 -12.60
CA SER A 133 7.10 9.74 -11.87
C SER A 133 7.50 11.21 -12.12
N PRO A 134 6.54 12.09 -12.42
CA PRO A 134 6.80 13.53 -12.48
C PRO A 134 6.87 14.17 -11.08
N VAL A 135 6.50 13.44 -10.02
CA VAL A 135 6.36 13.95 -8.65
C VAL A 135 7.50 13.50 -7.76
N LEU A 136 7.88 12.21 -7.83
CA LEU A 136 8.99 11.65 -7.06
C LEU A 136 10.25 11.57 -7.91
N THR A 137 11.37 12.09 -7.39
CA THR A 137 12.68 11.94 -8.03
C THR A 137 13.10 10.48 -8.11
N THR A 138 14.05 10.17 -8.98
CA THR A 138 14.63 8.82 -9.09
C THR A 138 15.21 8.34 -7.75
N ALA A 139 15.87 9.22 -6.99
CA ALA A 139 16.40 8.89 -5.68
C ALA A 139 15.30 8.56 -4.66
N SER A 140 14.23 9.35 -4.60
CA SER A 140 13.07 9.09 -3.72
C SER A 140 12.37 7.77 -4.06
N ARG A 141 12.19 7.49 -5.34
CA ARG A 141 11.61 6.22 -5.81
C ARG A 141 12.50 5.03 -5.45
N ALA A 142 13.81 5.15 -5.65
CA ALA A 142 14.77 4.09 -5.28
C ALA A 142 14.75 3.82 -3.77
N CYS A 143 14.66 4.86 -2.94
CA CYS A 143 14.53 4.74 -1.49
C CYS A 143 13.25 3.96 -1.09
N LEU A 144 12.09 4.37 -1.62
CA LEU A 144 10.81 3.68 -1.37
C LEU A 144 10.86 2.21 -1.80
N ALA A 145 11.31 1.95 -3.02
CA ALA A 145 11.39 0.59 -3.58
C ALA A 145 12.34 -0.30 -2.77
N ALA A 146 13.51 0.20 -2.38
CA ALA A 146 14.48 -0.54 -1.58
C ALA A 146 13.93 -0.89 -0.19
N LEU A 147 13.28 0.05 0.49
CA LEU A 147 12.69 -0.20 1.81
C LEU A 147 11.51 -1.17 1.73
N MET A 148 10.66 -1.08 0.71
CA MET A 148 9.58 -2.06 0.49
C MET A 148 10.12 -3.45 0.14
N ALA A 149 11.29 -3.56 -0.48
CA ALA A 149 11.96 -4.84 -0.74
C ALA A 149 12.60 -5.44 0.52
N SER A 150 12.90 -4.64 1.54
CA SER A 150 13.57 -5.06 2.78
C SER A 150 12.60 -5.50 3.90
N VAL A 151 11.30 -5.61 3.63
CA VAL A 151 10.31 -6.07 4.61
C VAL A 151 10.70 -7.44 5.17
N VAL A 152 10.64 -7.59 6.50
CA VAL A 152 11.04 -8.81 7.22
C VAL A 152 10.23 -10.04 6.77
N PRO A 153 10.82 -11.26 6.82
CA PRO A 153 10.21 -12.46 6.23
C PRO A 153 8.82 -12.80 6.74
N ASP A 154 8.55 -12.63 8.05
CA ASP A 154 7.26 -12.91 8.69
C ASP A 154 6.12 -11.97 8.23
N GLN A 155 6.47 -10.87 7.57
CA GLN A 155 5.52 -9.94 6.97
C GLN A 155 5.49 -10.02 5.42
N ARG A 156 6.15 -10.99 4.81
CA ARG A 156 6.19 -11.17 3.35
C ARG A 156 5.09 -12.12 2.86
N TRP A 157 3.84 -11.72 3.01
CA TRP A 157 2.65 -12.41 2.52
C TRP A 157 1.82 -11.48 1.62
N GLY A 158 0.73 -11.97 1.05
CA GLY A 158 -0.18 -11.19 0.21
C GLY A 158 0.32 -11.02 -1.21
N VAL A 159 0.85 -9.86 -1.58
CA VAL A 159 1.40 -9.59 -2.92
C VAL A 159 2.49 -10.59 -3.29
N SER A 160 3.29 -11.06 -2.33
CA SER A 160 4.32 -12.09 -2.57
C SER A 160 3.77 -13.45 -3.00
N ALA A 161 2.47 -13.70 -2.87
CA ALA A 161 1.82 -14.92 -3.34
C ALA A 161 1.82 -15.08 -4.88
N VAL A 162 2.13 -14.01 -5.60
CA VAL A 162 2.21 -14.01 -7.08
C VAL A 162 3.61 -13.77 -7.61
N GLY A 163 4.61 -13.69 -6.74
CA GLY A 163 6.02 -13.58 -7.11
C GLY A 163 6.85 -12.81 -6.10
N PRO A 164 8.19 -12.91 -6.17
CA PRO A 164 9.07 -12.11 -5.33
C PRO A 164 8.91 -10.62 -5.65
N GLY A 165 9.16 -9.75 -4.65
CA GLY A 165 9.02 -8.32 -4.90
C GLY A 165 9.17 -7.44 -3.67
N ALA A 166 8.66 -6.25 -3.78
CA ALA A 166 8.65 -5.19 -2.77
C ALA A 166 7.22 -4.90 -2.34
N LEU A 167 6.94 -4.93 -1.04
CA LEU A 167 5.57 -4.84 -0.54
C LEU A 167 5.46 -4.10 0.80
N LYS A 168 4.25 -3.71 1.14
CA LYS A 168 3.88 -3.31 2.49
C LYS A 168 2.54 -3.92 2.84
N ASN A 169 2.49 -4.53 4.00
CA ASN A 169 1.27 -5.11 4.56
C ASN A 169 0.71 -4.25 5.68
N GLY A 170 -0.59 -4.37 5.91
CA GLY A 170 -1.28 -3.69 6.99
C GLY A 170 -2.40 -4.55 7.54
N TRP A 171 -2.57 -4.54 8.87
CA TRP A 171 -3.63 -5.29 9.53
C TRP A 171 -3.92 -4.73 10.92
N PHE A 172 -5.16 -4.85 11.36
CA PHE A 172 -5.59 -4.69 12.76
C PHE A 172 -6.98 -5.31 12.94
N PRO A 173 -7.35 -5.74 14.15
CA PRO A 173 -8.72 -6.08 14.48
C PRO A 173 -9.52 -4.79 14.79
N ARG A 174 -10.78 -4.74 14.40
CA ARG A 174 -11.69 -3.66 14.81
C ARG A 174 -12.25 -3.97 16.19
N ASP A 175 -12.02 -3.10 17.16
CA ASP A 175 -12.46 -3.28 18.53
C ASP A 175 -13.97 -3.53 18.66
N ALA A 176 -14.77 -2.80 17.90
CA ALA A 176 -16.23 -2.90 17.95
C ALA A 176 -16.79 -4.24 17.47
N THR A 177 -16.09 -4.97 16.61
CA THR A 177 -16.61 -6.17 15.94
C THR A 177 -15.72 -7.40 16.06
N GLY A 178 -14.48 -7.24 16.50
CA GLY A 178 -13.43 -8.28 16.47
C GLY A 178 -13.02 -8.69 15.04
N ARG A 179 -13.63 -8.09 14.01
CA ARG A 179 -13.32 -8.39 12.59
C ARG A 179 -12.04 -7.72 12.16
N TRP A 180 -11.33 -8.37 11.24
CA TRP A 180 -10.00 -7.94 10.81
C TRP A 180 -10.04 -7.11 9.54
N VAL A 181 -9.18 -6.09 9.54
CA VAL A 181 -8.70 -5.38 8.34
C VAL A 181 -7.36 -6.01 7.97
N VAL A 182 -7.19 -6.43 6.71
CA VAL A 182 -5.95 -7.06 6.24
C VAL A 182 -5.68 -6.62 4.80
N HIS A 183 -4.51 -6.04 4.55
CA HIS A 183 -4.14 -5.45 3.26
C HIS A 183 -2.73 -5.85 2.84
N SER A 184 -2.52 -5.90 1.53
CA SER A 184 -1.19 -6.02 0.94
C SER A 184 -1.10 -5.17 -0.31
N VAL A 185 -0.07 -4.32 -0.39
CA VAL A 185 0.21 -3.47 -1.55
C VAL A 185 1.68 -3.60 -1.95
N GLY A 186 1.98 -3.57 -3.25
CA GLY A 186 3.37 -3.66 -3.68
C GLY A 186 3.54 -4.06 -5.13
N ARG A 187 4.79 -4.39 -5.46
CA ARG A 187 5.20 -4.94 -6.75
C ARG A 187 5.58 -6.40 -6.58
N ALA A 188 5.11 -7.26 -7.48
CA ALA A 188 5.57 -8.63 -7.63
C ALA A 188 6.11 -8.85 -9.03
N SER A 189 7.22 -9.59 -9.15
CA SER A 189 7.82 -9.98 -10.42
C SER A 189 7.37 -11.39 -10.80
N GLY A 190 6.79 -11.54 -11.97
CA GLY A 190 6.32 -12.82 -12.53
C GLY A 190 6.96 -13.10 -13.89
N ALA A 191 6.61 -14.26 -14.49
CA ALA A 191 7.11 -14.66 -15.80
C ALA A 191 6.75 -13.64 -16.90
N ASP A 192 5.56 -13.03 -16.78
CA ASP A 192 5.05 -12.03 -17.73
C ASP A 192 5.42 -10.57 -17.36
N GLY A 193 6.44 -10.40 -16.53
CA GLY A 193 6.92 -9.10 -16.06
C GLY A 193 6.35 -8.68 -14.70
N ASP A 194 6.67 -7.45 -14.32
CA ASP A 194 6.25 -6.89 -13.04
C ASP A 194 4.75 -6.55 -13.05
N ARG A 195 4.13 -6.73 -11.88
CA ARG A 195 2.75 -6.29 -11.61
C ARG A 195 2.73 -5.48 -10.31
N LEU A 196 2.06 -4.33 -10.36
CA LEU A 196 1.72 -3.57 -9.16
C LEU A 196 0.35 -4.05 -8.68
N LEU A 197 0.24 -4.33 -7.40
CA LEU A 197 -0.95 -4.92 -6.79
C LEU A 197 -1.34 -4.13 -5.55
N ALA A 198 -2.64 -3.91 -5.40
CA ALA A 198 -3.24 -3.36 -4.20
C ALA A 198 -4.45 -4.22 -3.83
N VAL A 199 -4.36 -4.98 -2.75
CA VAL A 199 -5.43 -5.83 -2.26
C VAL A 199 -5.85 -5.35 -0.88
N LEU A 200 -7.09 -4.88 -0.78
CA LEU A 200 -7.68 -4.32 0.43
C LEU A 200 -8.86 -5.19 0.86
N THR A 201 -8.86 -5.64 2.10
CA THR A 201 -9.93 -6.48 2.66
C THR A 201 -10.29 -6.03 4.08
N GLU A 202 -11.55 -6.20 4.45
CA GLU A 202 -12.00 -6.05 5.83
C GLU A 202 -13.14 -7.01 6.14
N GLY A 203 -13.39 -7.27 7.41
CA GLY A 203 -14.54 -8.05 7.85
C GLY A 203 -14.27 -9.55 7.99
N THR A 204 -13.02 -10.02 7.85
CA THR A 204 -12.67 -11.42 8.10
C THR A 204 -12.68 -11.74 9.61
N SER A 205 -12.88 -13.02 9.96
CA SER A 205 -13.00 -13.46 11.35
C SER A 205 -11.64 -13.55 12.07
N SER A 206 -10.55 -13.65 11.30
CA SER A 206 -9.19 -13.71 11.82
C SER A 206 -8.19 -13.08 10.85
N ARG A 207 -7.00 -12.73 11.36
CA ARG A 207 -5.87 -12.31 10.53
C ARG A 207 -5.50 -13.36 9.49
N ALA A 208 -5.50 -14.64 9.88
CA ALA A 208 -5.13 -15.73 8.99
C ALA A 208 -6.11 -15.87 7.81
N GLU A 209 -7.43 -15.78 8.08
CA GLU A 209 -8.45 -15.74 7.04
C GLU A 209 -8.28 -14.53 6.12
N GLY A 210 -7.96 -13.37 6.68
CA GLY A 210 -7.68 -12.15 5.91
C GLY A 210 -6.46 -12.29 5.00
N ILE A 211 -5.37 -12.89 5.48
CA ILE A 211 -4.17 -13.19 4.67
C ILE A 211 -4.53 -14.14 3.52
N ALA A 212 -5.25 -15.23 3.81
CA ALA A 212 -5.66 -16.20 2.79
C ALA A 212 -6.55 -15.54 1.71
N LEU A 213 -7.47 -14.65 2.11
CA LEU A 213 -8.32 -13.89 1.19
C LEU A 213 -7.48 -12.95 0.31
N VAL A 214 -6.55 -12.20 0.91
CA VAL A 214 -5.65 -11.28 0.19
C VAL A 214 -4.81 -12.03 -0.84
N GLU A 215 -4.22 -13.17 -0.48
CA GLU A 215 -3.39 -13.98 -1.39
C GLU A 215 -4.21 -14.60 -2.52
N SER A 216 -5.40 -15.10 -2.20
CA SER A 216 -6.33 -15.63 -3.21
C SER A 216 -6.75 -14.54 -4.20
N ALA A 217 -7.07 -13.34 -3.69
CA ALA A 217 -7.43 -12.18 -4.50
C ALA A 217 -6.27 -11.69 -5.38
N ALA A 218 -5.04 -11.65 -4.86
CA ALA A 218 -3.85 -11.29 -5.64
C ALA A 218 -3.66 -12.23 -6.83
N ARG A 219 -3.71 -13.55 -6.60
CA ARG A 219 -3.61 -14.57 -7.67
C ARG A 219 -4.75 -14.45 -8.69
N ALA A 220 -5.97 -14.23 -8.22
CA ALA A 220 -7.14 -14.08 -9.10
C ALA A 220 -7.07 -12.80 -9.94
N ALA A 221 -6.61 -11.67 -9.34
CA ALA A 221 -6.46 -10.41 -10.06
C ALA A 221 -5.43 -10.52 -11.19
N VAL A 222 -4.27 -11.13 -10.94
CA VAL A 222 -3.24 -11.33 -11.96
C VAL A 222 -3.76 -12.22 -13.09
N ARG A 223 -4.44 -13.34 -12.78
CA ARG A 223 -5.01 -14.22 -13.81
C ARG A 223 -6.09 -13.54 -14.65
N ALA A 224 -7.01 -12.81 -14.01
CA ALA A 224 -8.06 -12.08 -14.72
C ALA A 224 -7.49 -10.98 -15.62
N PHE A 225 -6.46 -10.28 -15.14
CA PHE A 225 -5.78 -9.23 -15.89
C PHE A 225 -5.03 -9.78 -17.11
N ALA A 226 -4.40 -10.96 -17.01
CA ALA A 226 -3.73 -11.63 -18.14
C ALA A 226 -4.73 -12.10 -19.21
N GLY A 227 -5.92 -12.57 -18.81
CA GLY A 227 -6.97 -13.01 -19.72
C GLY A 227 -7.71 -11.88 -20.45
N ASP A 228 -7.43 -10.63 -20.12
CA ASP A 228 -8.00 -9.41 -20.74
C ASP A 228 -7.03 -8.76 -21.76
N ALA A 229 -5.91 -9.44 -22.10
CA ALA A 229 -4.86 -8.98 -22.99
C ALA A 229 -5.10 -9.31 -24.47
#